data_4bb197b67304217d7c0de4fa2658787a
#
_entry.id   4bb197b67304217d7c0de4fa2658787a
#
_cell.length_a   1.000
_cell.length_b   1.000
_cell.length_c   1.000
_cell.angle_alpha   90.00
_cell.angle_beta   90.00
_cell.angle_gamma   90.00
#
_symmetry.space_group_name_H-M   'P 1'
#
loop_
_entity.id
_entity.type
_entity.pdbx_description
1 polymer ?
#
loop_
_entity_poly.entity_id
_entity_poly.type
_entity_poly.pdbx_seq_one_letter_code
_entity_poly.pdbx_strand_id
1 'polypeptide(L)'
;TLFLGTSISKELRDICTNYGISHVIALSGFHLAVLSFTIYWILYFPYSFFHQRFFSYRNKKYDLILISLVILFYYLILTDIIPSLLRAFVMLVLTIYFLRSNIKIVSYTNLFFTFLIVIALFPKFLFSLGFWFSIIAVFYIFLFIQYFKNLNKYFQIIFFDFWMFLVFNPIVHFYFPQTTYEQ
;
A
#
# COMPACT_ATOMS: atom_id res chain seq x y z
N THR A 1 -10.04 1.50 15.23
CA THR A 1 -8.59 1.76 15.38
C THR A 1 -7.82 1.34 14.14
N LEU A 2 -7.87 0.07 13.68
CA LEU A 2 -7.12 -0.45 12.51
C LEU A 2 -7.46 0.26 11.18
N PHE A 3 -8.70 0.68 10.99
CA PHE A 3 -9.15 1.34 9.75
C PHE A 3 -9.48 2.83 9.92
N LEU A 4 -9.65 3.31 11.15
CA LEU A 4 -10.08 4.70 11.42
C LEU A 4 -8.94 5.63 11.82
N GLY A 5 -7.70 5.14 11.92
CA GLY A 5 -6.53 5.98 12.26
C GLY A 5 -6.60 6.63 13.65
N THR A 6 -7.57 6.25 14.50
CA THR A 6 -7.71 6.82 15.84
C THR A 6 -6.52 6.43 16.71
N SER A 7 -6.04 7.39 17.51
CA SER A 7 -4.91 7.18 18.43
C SER A 7 -5.20 6.02 19.40
N ILE A 8 -4.32 5.05 19.39
CA ILE A 8 -4.35 3.91 20.32
C ILE A 8 -3.89 4.41 21.69
N SER A 9 -4.51 3.93 22.78
CA SER A 9 -4.05 4.22 24.13
C SER A 9 -2.57 3.83 24.29
N LYS A 10 -1.81 4.59 25.08
CA LYS A 10 -0.37 4.34 25.29
C LYS A 10 -0.10 2.90 25.74
N GLU A 11 -0.92 2.38 26.66
CA GLU A 11 -0.79 1.00 27.18
C GLU A 11 -0.91 -0.07 26.08
N LEU A 12 -1.87 0.09 25.16
CA LEU A 12 -2.07 -0.84 24.05
C LEU A 12 -0.92 -0.76 23.04
N ARG A 13 -0.36 0.43 22.87
CA ARG A 13 0.80 0.65 22.00
C ARG A 13 2.06 -0.03 22.57
N ASP A 14 2.27 0.08 23.88
CA ASP A 14 3.42 -0.53 24.56
C ASP A 14 3.32 -2.07 24.54
N ILE A 15 2.13 -2.62 24.76
CA ILE A 15 1.87 -4.06 24.62
C ILE A 15 2.17 -4.53 23.18
N CYS A 16 1.70 -3.81 22.17
CA CYS A 16 1.91 -4.18 20.77
C CYS A 16 3.36 -4.03 20.31
N THR A 17 4.12 -3.09 20.90
CA THR A 17 5.57 -2.96 20.68
C THR A 17 6.32 -4.13 21.29
N ASN A 18 5.98 -4.54 22.50
CA ASN A 18 6.60 -5.68 23.20
C ASN A 18 6.37 -7.01 22.46
N TYR A 19 5.21 -7.17 21.81
CA TYR A 19 4.92 -8.37 21.00
C TYR A 19 5.38 -8.23 19.52
N GLY A 20 6.06 -7.15 19.15
CA GLY A 20 6.51 -6.94 17.76
C GLY A 20 5.40 -6.75 16.71
N ILE A 21 4.14 -6.56 17.15
CA ILE A 21 2.95 -6.49 16.28
C ILE A 21 2.64 -5.04 15.86
N SER A 22 3.43 -4.06 16.28
CA SER A 22 3.20 -2.64 16.00
C SER A 22 3.11 -2.33 14.50
N HIS A 23 3.81 -3.07 13.64
CA HIS A 23 3.76 -2.90 12.20
C HIS A 23 2.42 -3.36 11.57
N VAL A 24 1.71 -4.31 12.20
CA VAL A 24 0.40 -4.80 11.74
C VAL A 24 -0.70 -3.78 12.06
N ILE A 25 -0.54 -3.03 13.15
CA ILE A 25 -1.49 -2.00 13.59
C ILE A 25 -1.28 -0.70 12.81
N ALA A 26 -0.06 -0.45 12.32
CA ALA A 26 0.20 0.68 11.45
C ALA A 26 -0.55 0.52 10.13
N LEU A 27 -1.31 1.54 9.75
CA LEU A 27 -2.01 1.59 8.46
C LEU A 27 -0.98 1.45 7.33
N SER A 28 -1.03 0.31 6.63
CA SER A 28 -0.09 -0.04 5.56
C SER A 28 -0.74 0.06 4.17
N GLY A 29 0.08 0.05 3.13
CA GLY A 29 -0.39 -0.03 1.75
C GLY A 29 -1.23 -1.28 1.46
N PHE A 30 -1.03 -2.38 2.22
CA PHE A 30 -1.83 -3.58 2.12
C PHE A 30 -3.28 -3.33 2.54
N HIS A 31 -3.52 -2.58 3.62
CA HIS A 31 -4.87 -2.20 4.04
C HIS A 31 -5.60 -1.41 2.94
N LEU A 32 -4.91 -0.50 2.26
CA LEU A 32 -5.47 0.24 1.14
C LEU A 32 -5.79 -0.68 -0.05
N ALA A 33 -4.96 -1.67 -0.35
CA ALA A 33 -5.21 -2.64 -1.40
C ALA A 33 -6.44 -3.51 -1.09
N VAL A 34 -6.57 -4.02 0.14
CA VAL A 34 -7.73 -4.80 0.59
C VAL A 34 -8.99 -3.94 0.54
N LEU A 35 -8.93 -2.70 1.04
CA LEU A 35 -10.06 -1.76 1.03
C LEU A 35 -10.47 -1.43 -0.41
N SER A 36 -9.53 -1.17 -1.29
CA SER A 36 -9.76 -0.92 -2.72
C SER A 36 -10.49 -2.08 -3.40
N PHE A 37 -10.03 -3.31 -3.14
CA PHE A 37 -10.67 -4.51 -3.66
C PHE A 37 -12.09 -4.69 -3.11
N THR A 38 -12.28 -4.49 -1.81
CA THR A 38 -13.58 -4.62 -1.15
C THR A 38 -14.59 -3.58 -1.67
N ILE A 39 -14.17 -2.32 -1.80
CA ILE A 39 -15.01 -1.24 -2.37
C ILE A 39 -15.41 -1.58 -3.80
N TYR A 40 -14.44 -2.00 -4.63
CA TYR A 40 -14.71 -2.39 -6.01
C TYR A 40 -15.74 -3.54 -6.07
N TRP A 41 -15.57 -4.56 -5.24
CA TRP A 41 -16.47 -5.71 -5.20
C TRP A 41 -17.88 -5.36 -4.72
N ILE A 42 -18.02 -4.56 -3.67
CA ILE A 42 -19.30 -4.08 -3.14
C ILE A 42 -20.03 -3.23 -4.21
N LEU A 43 -19.31 -2.33 -4.86
CA LEU A 43 -19.88 -1.45 -5.88
C LEU A 43 -20.23 -2.19 -7.19
N TYR A 44 -19.60 -3.32 -7.44
CA TYR A 44 -19.79 -4.06 -8.69
C TYR A 44 -21.24 -4.49 -8.91
N PHE A 45 -21.92 -4.98 -7.87
CA PHE A 45 -23.30 -5.46 -7.96
C PHE A 45 -24.30 -4.31 -8.25
N PRO A 46 -24.41 -3.29 -7.41
CA PRO A 46 -25.38 -2.22 -7.63
C PRO A 46 -25.07 -1.43 -8.90
N TYR A 47 -23.78 -1.13 -9.16
CA TYR A 47 -23.39 -0.42 -10.36
C TYR A 47 -23.69 -1.23 -11.64
N SER A 48 -23.55 -2.56 -11.63
CA SER A 48 -23.88 -3.41 -12.75
C SER A 48 -25.34 -3.28 -13.16
N PHE A 49 -26.24 -3.23 -12.19
CA PHE A 49 -27.67 -3.07 -12.44
C PHE A 49 -27.99 -1.70 -13.03
N PHE A 50 -27.44 -0.61 -12.45
CA PHE A 50 -27.65 0.75 -12.95
C PHE A 50 -27.00 1.00 -14.31
N HIS A 51 -25.81 0.44 -14.54
CA HIS A 51 -25.07 0.60 -15.79
C HIS A 51 -25.82 0.03 -16.99
N GLN A 52 -26.41 -1.15 -16.86
CA GLN A 52 -27.20 -1.76 -17.95
C GLN A 52 -28.41 -0.91 -18.34
N ARG A 53 -29.01 -0.19 -17.38
CA ARG A 53 -30.24 0.58 -17.60
C ARG A 53 -29.98 2.01 -18.07
N PHE A 54 -28.92 2.67 -17.61
CA PHE A 54 -28.71 4.10 -17.83
C PHE A 54 -27.44 4.47 -18.59
N PHE A 55 -26.37 3.65 -18.50
CA PHE A 55 -25.04 4.01 -18.97
C PHE A 55 -24.35 2.93 -19.84
N SER A 56 -25.11 2.22 -20.66
CA SER A 56 -24.59 1.09 -21.47
C SER A 56 -23.48 1.47 -22.45
N TYR A 57 -23.33 2.75 -22.80
CA TYR A 57 -22.30 3.26 -23.71
C TYR A 57 -20.94 3.50 -23.04
N ARG A 58 -20.87 3.51 -21.70
CA ARG A 58 -19.62 3.75 -20.94
C ARG A 58 -18.94 2.45 -20.56
N ASN A 59 -17.63 2.52 -20.36
CA ASN A 59 -16.87 1.34 -19.91
C ASN A 59 -17.03 1.13 -18.39
N LYS A 60 -17.84 0.13 -18.00
CA LYS A 60 -18.16 -0.21 -16.63
C LYS A 60 -16.93 -0.32 -15.71
N LYS A 61 -15.83 -0.90 -16.19
CA LYS A 61 -14.62 -1.10 -15.37
C LYS A 61 -13.98 0.23 -14.98
N TYR A 62 -13.88 1.19 -15.90
CA TYR A 62 -13.29 2.49 -15.61
C TYR A 62 -14.14 3.33 -14.66
N ASP A 63 -15.46 3.29 -14.81
CA ASP A 63 -16.35 4.03 -13.92
C ASP A 63 -16.25 3.49 -12.48
N LEU A 64 -16.25 2.17 -12.29
CA LEU A 64 -16.07 1.55 -10.98
C LEU A 64 -14.73 1.89 -10.33
N ILE A 65 -13.65 1.86 -11.12
CA ILE A 65 -12.32 2.24 -10.63
C ILE A 65 -12.30 3.71 -10.20
N LEU A 66 -12.90 4.60 -10.98
CA LEU A 66 -12.94 6.03 -10.68
C LEU A 66 -13.74 6.30 -9.39
N ILE A 67 -14.91 5.68 -9.22
CA ILE A 67 -15.71 5.79 -8.00
C ILE A 67 -14.91 5.25 -6.79
N SER A 68 -14.24 4.10 -6.94
CA SER A 68 -13.39 3.53 -5.89
C SER A 68 -12.25 4.48 -5.51
N LEU A 69 -11.62 5.16 -6.48
CA LEU A 69 -10.58 6.16 -6.22
C LEU A 69 -11.09 7.35 -5.42
N VAL A 70 -12.29 7.85 -5.72
CA VAL A 70 -12.89 8.97 -4.97
C VAL A 70 -13.13 8.56 -3.51
N ILE A 71 -13.65 7.36 -3.28
CA ILE A 71 -13.89 6.84 -1.91
C ILE A 71 -12.56 6.67 -1.16
N LEU A 72 -11.53 6.13 -1.82
CA LEU A 72 -10.20 5.97 -1.22
C LEU A 72 -9.52 7.30 -0.94
N PHE A 73 -9.73 8.31 -1.79
CA PHE A 73 -9.22 9.66 -1.55
C PHE A 73 -9.86 10.28 -0.30
N TYR A 74 -11.18 10.14 -0.15
CA TYR A 74 -11.88 10.58 1.05
C TYR A 74 -11.38 9.84 2.31
N TYR A 75 -11.18 8.53 2.21
CA TYR A 75 -10.58 7.74 3.30
C TYR A 75 -9.17 8.22 3.66
N LEU A 76 -8.34 8.58 2.68
CA LEU A 76 -7.00 9.13 2.92
C LEU A 76 -7.05 10.44 3.72
N ILE A 77 -8.02 11.31 3.45
CA ILE A 77 -8.20 12.56 4.21
C ILE A 77 -8.64 12.25 5.64
N LEU A 78 -9.56 11.31 5.84
CA LEU A 78 -10.04 10.90 7.17
C LEU A 78 -8.95 10.28 8.05
N THR A 79 -7.88 9.73 7.45
CA THR A 79 -6.75 9.12 8.16
C THR A 79 -5.56 10.05 8.37
N ASP A 80 -5.76 11.39 8.29
CA ASP A 80 -4.71 12.40 8.46
C ASP A 80 -3.50 12.25 7.54
N ILE A 81 -3.73 11.76 6.32
CA ILE A 81 -2.72 11.65 5.24
C ILE A 81 -1.44 10.93 5.72
N ILE A 82 -1.58 9.71 6.20
CA ILE A 82 -0.44 8.88 6.61
C ILE A 82 0.49 8.62 5.40
N PRO A 83 1.84 8.80 5.53
CA PRO A 83 2.78 8.71 4.41
C PRO A 83 2.73 7.38 3.63
N SER A 84 2.55 6.26 4.32
CA SER A 84 2.44 4.93 3.71
C SER A 84 1.17 4.75 2.87
N LEU A 85 0.05 5.31 3.34
CA LEU A 85 -1.23 5.30 2.63
C LEU A 85 -1.20 6.24 1.43
N LEU A 86 -0.67 7.46 1.61
CA LEU A 86 -0.54 8.42 0.51
C LEU A 86 0.29 7.83 -0.64
N ARG A 87 1.45 7.22 -0.32
CA ARG A 87 2.28 6.55 -1.32
C ARG A 87 1.49 5.46 -2.07
N ALA A 88 0.80 4.60 -1.35
CA ALA A 88 0.02 3.51 -1.96
C ALA A 88 -1.12 4.05 -2.84
N PHE A 89 -1.78 5.13 -2.43
CA PHE A 89 -2.81 5.80 -3.20
C PHE A 89 -2.24 6.41 -4.49
N VAL A 90 -1.16 7.20 -4.41
CA VAL A 90 -0.51 7.81 -5.59
C VAL A 90 -0.04 6.73 -6.57
N MET A 91 0.55 5.64 -6.06
CA MET A 91 1.00 4.53 -6.87
C MET A 91 -0.18 3.83 -7.59
N LEU A 92 -1.32 3.70 -6.93
CA LEU A 92 -2.54 3.14 -7.51
C LEU A 92 -3.10 4.05 -8.63
N VAL A 93 -3.15 5.36 -8.40
CA VAL A 93 -3.60 6.34 -9.41
C VAL A 93 -2.69 6.30 -10.65
N LEU A 94 -1.37 6.30 -10.44
CA LEU A 94 -0.40 6.21 -11.54
C LEU A 94 -0.51 4.88 -12.29
N THR A 95 -0.72 3.77 -11.58
CA THR A 95 -0.93 2.46 -12.21
C THR A 95 -2.14 2.49 -13.15
N ILE A 96 -3.25 3.08 -12.72
CA ILE A 96 -4.46 3.21 -13.56
C ILE A 96 -4.21 4.12 -14.76
N TYR A 97 -3.49 5.22 -14.55
CA TYR A 97 -3.12 6.14 -15.64
C TYR A 97 -2.24 5.45 -16.68
N PHE A 98 -1.20 4.72 -16.29
CA PHE A 98 -0.32 3.98 -17.20
C PHE A 98 -1.05 2.86 -17.93
N LEU A 99 -1.94 2.12 -17.25
CA LEU A 99 -2.79 1.10 -17.88
C LEU A 99 -3.66 1.69 -18.99
N ARG A 100 -4.21 2.88 -18.76
CA ARG A 100 -5.03 3.57 -19.75
C ARG A 100 -4.21 4.07 -20.94
N SER A 101 -2.98 4.48 -20.71
CA SER A 101 -2.08 5.01 -21.74
C SER A 101 -1.35 3.90 -22.54
N ASN A 102 -1.70 2.61 -22.32
CA ASN A 102 -1.01 1.46 -22.93
C ASN A 102 0.52 1.45 -22.72
N ILE A 103 1.01 2.17 -21.71
CA ILE A 103 2.42 2.17 -21.32
C ILE A 103 2.66 0.89 -20.52
N LYS A 104 3.70 0.13 -20.91
CA LYS A 104 4.12 -1.03 -20.13
C LYS A 104 4.47 -0.54 -18.72
N ILE A 105 3.73 -1.02 -17.72
CA ILE A 105 3.98 -0.68 -16.33
C ILE A 105 5.28 -1.35 -15.92
N VAL A 106 6.38 -0.62 -16.06
CA VAL A 106 7.62 -0.98 -15.40
C VAL A 106 7.44 -0.54 -13.94
N SER A 107 7.34 -1.49 -13.05
CA SER A 107 7.04 -1.26 -11.64
C SER A 107 7.98 -0.23 -10.99
N TYR A 108 9.26 -0.23 -11.37
CA TYR A 108 10.24 0.76 -10.90
C TYR A 108 9.95 2.20 -11.36
N THR A 109 9.50 2.38 -12.60
CA THR A 109 9.10 3.69 -13.12
C THR A 109 7.93 4.25 -12.34
N ASN A 110 6.93 3.42 -12.04
CA ASN A 110 5.79 3.82 -11.22
C ASN A 110 6.23 4.22 -9.80
N LEU A 111 7.13 3.44 -9.18
CA LEU A 111 7.68 3.75 -7.86
C LEU A 111 8.45 5.08 -7.86
N PHE A 112 9.26 5.33 -8.89
CA PHE A 112 10.02 6.57 -9.04
C PHE A 112 9.12 7.80 -9.19
N PHE A 113 8.11 7.75 -10.06
CA PHE A 113 7.15 8.84 -10.18
C PHE A 113 6.33 9.04 -8.92
N THR A 114 5.94 7.96 -8.23
CA THR A 114 5.28 8.04 -6.94
C THR A 114 6.13 8.78 -5.91
N PHE A 115 7.42 8.44 -5.82
CA PHE A 115 8.38 9.10 -4.94
C PHE A 115 8.46 10.61 -5.24
N LEU A 116 8.63 10.99 -6.50
CA LEU A 116 8.71 12.40 -6.91
C LEU A 116 7.42 13.17 -6.57
N ILE A 117 6.27 12.62 -6.88
CA ILE A 117 4.97 13.28 -6.64
C ILE A 117 4.73 13.45 -5.13
N VAL A 118 4.99 12.42 -4.33
CA VAL A 118 4.76 12.50 -2.88
C VAL A 118 5.67 13.55 -2.24
N ILE A 119 6.94 13.62 -2.63
CA ILE A 119 7.87 14.65 -2.12
C ILE A 119 7.49 16.04 -2.60
N ALA A 120 7.06 16.19 -3.85
CA ALA A 120 6.63 17.49 -4.38
C ALA A 120 5.41 18.04 -3.64
N LEU A 121 4.46 17.17 -3.27
CA LEU A 121 3.25 17.56 -2.52
C LEU A 121 3.53 17.77 -1.01
N PHE A 122 4.36 16.93 -0.43
CA PHE A 122 4.62 16.90 1.02
C PHE A 122 6.11 16.72 1.31
N PRO A 123 6.96 17.76 1.17
CA PRO A 123 8.41 17.64 1.35
C PRO A 123 8.81 17.19 2.76
N LYS A 124 7.95 17.43 3.76
CA LYS A 124 8.15 16.97 5.14
C LYS A 124 8.28 15.43 5.27
N PHE A 125 7.77 14.66 4.32
CA PHE A 125 7.87 13.20 4.36
C PHE A 125 9.28 12.67 4.06
N LEU A 126 10.18 13.50 3.50
CA LEU A 126 11.59 13.14 3.39
C LEU A 126 12.25 12.81 4.74
N PHE A 127 11.78 13.43 5.82
CA PHE A 127 12.28 13.20 7.18
C PHE A 127 11.51 12.09 7.93
N SER A 128 10.53 11.46 7.28
CA SER A 128 9.74 10.40 7.88
C SER A 128 10.37 9.03 7.63
N LEU A 129 10.80 8.33 8.68
CA LEU A 129 11.30 6.95 8.59
C LEU A 129 10.28 6.01 7.96
N GLY A 130 9.00 6.15 8.30
CA GLY A 130 7.94 5.33 7.73
C GLY A 130 7.77 5.47 6.23
N PHE A 131 8.05 6.66 5.67
CA PHE A 131 8.06 6.88 4.23
C PHE A 131 9.20 6.10 3.55
N TRP A 132 10.42 6.20 4.07
CA TRP A 132 11.58 5.48 3.54
C TRP A 132 11.42 3.97 3.63
N PHE A 133 11.00 3.44 4.77
CA PHE A 133 10.73 2.00 4.90
C PHE A 133 9.68 1.52 3.90
N SER A 134 8.66 2.33 3.64
CA SER A 134 7.62 1.99 2.68
C SER A 134 8.12 1.96 1.23
N ILE A 135 9.01 2.88 0.82
CA ILE A 135 9.64 2.90 -0.51
C ILE A 135 10.58 1.70 -0.68
N ILE A 136 11.43 1.48 0.33
CA ILE A 136 12.39 0.36 0.36
C ILE A 136 11.65 -0.97 0.27
N ALA A 137 10.55 -1.14 1.02
CA ALA A 137 9.73 -2.34 0.98
C ALA A 137 9.24 -2.67 -0.43
N VAL A 138 8.63 -1.70 -1.12
CA VAL A 138 8.12 -1.90 -2.48
C VAL A 138 9.23 -2.15 -3.47
N PHE A 139 10.37 -1.48 -3.32
CA PHE A 139 11.55 -1.72 -4.16
C PHE A 139 12.03 -3.17 -4.06
N TYR A 140 12.15 -3.72 -2.83
CA TYR A 140 12.55 -5.11 -2.62
C TYR A 140 11.49 -6.12 -3.04
N ILE A 141 10.20 -5.78 -2.96
CA ILE A 141 9.12 -6.59 -3.54
C ILE A 141 9.29 -6.70 -5.06
N PHE A 142 9.59 -5.60 -5.74
CA PHE A 142 9.82 -5.62 -7.19
C PHE A 142 11.07 -6.39 -7.58
N LEU A 143 12.16 -6.26 -6.82
CA LEU A 143 13.35 -7.07 -6.99
C LEU A 143 13.03 -8.56 -6.86
N PHE A 144 12.30 -8.93 -5.81
CA PHE A 144 11.89 -10.31 -5.60
C PHE A 144 11.09 -10.86 -6.80
N ILE A 145 10.08 -10.14 -7.26
CA ILE A 145 9.26 -10.55 -8.40
C ILE A 145 10.10 -10.68 -9.68
N GLN A 146 11.09 -9.81 -9.88
CA GLN A 146 11.96 -9.85 -11.05
C GLN A 146 12.90 -11.05 -11.05
N TYR A 147 13.57 -11.32 -9.91
CA TYR A 147 14.56 -12.40 -9.81
C TYR A 147 13.95 -13.78 -9.68
N PHE A 148 12.83 -13.90 -8.96
CA PHE A 148 12.21 -15.17 -8.60
C PHE A 148 10.94 -15.50 -9.39
N LYS A 149 10.74 -14.87 -10.54
CA LYS A 149 9.58 -15.06 -11.41
C LYS A 149 9.36 -16.53 -11.85
N ASN A 150 10.43 -17.30 -11.97
CA ASN A 150 10.40 -18.68 -12.49
C ASN A 150 10.18 -19.75 -11.41
N LEU A 151 10.09 -19.37 -10.15
CA LEU A 151 9.85 -20.30 -9.05
C LEU A 151 8.38 -20.77 -9.03
N ASN A 152 8.16 -21.96 -8.47
CA ASN A 152 6.83 -22.49 -8.24
C ASN A 152 6.05 -21.59 -7.27
N LYS A 153 4.76 -21.33 -7.52
CA LYS A 153 3.95 -20.34 -6.73
C LYS A 153 3.98 -20.59 -5.22
N TYR A 154 3.97 -21.85 -4.79
CA TYR A 154 4.06 -22.20 -3.36
C TYR A 154 5.42 -21.84 -2.76
N PHE A 155 6.50 -22.12 -3.48
CA PHE A 155 7.84 -21.72 -3.09
C PHE A 155 8.03 -20.20 -3.09
N GLN A 156 7.40 -19.49 -4.03
CA GLN A 156 7.45 -18.03 -4.06
C GLN A 156 6.89 -17.40 -2.78
N ILE A 157 5.77 -17.92 -2.24
CA ILE A 157 5.15 -17.36 -1.03
C ILE A 157 6.10 -17.54 0.17
N ILE A 158 6.59 -18.76 0.42
CA ILE A 158 7.48 -19.06 1.56
C ILE A 158 8.80 -18.27 1.44
N PHE A 159 9.37 -18.26 0.22
CA PHE A 159 10.65 -17.58 0.00
C PHE A 159 10.51 -16.05 0.03
N PHE A 160 9.33 -15.51 -0.29
CA PHE A 160 9.03 -14.08 -0.17
C PHE A 160 9.10 -13.59 1.28
N ASP A 161 8.47 -14.32 2.20
CA ASP A 161 8.50 -13.96 3.62
C ASP A 161 9.93 -14.01 4.17
N PHE A 162 10.68 -15.06 3.82
CA PHE A 162 12.10 -15.18 4.20
C PHE A 162 12.95 -14.04 3.60
N TRP A 163 12.74 -13.70 2.32
CA TRP A 163 13.43 -12.58 1.65
C TRP A 163 13.15 -11.25 2.35
N MET A 164 11.88 -10.96 2.62
CA MET A 164 11.50 -9.72 3.31
C MET A 164 12.08 -9.65 4.71
N PHE A 165 12.04 -10.74 5.47
CA PHE A 165 12.66 -10.83 6.79
C PHE A 165 14.18 -10.54 6.72
N LEU A 166 14.89 -11.18 5.80
CA LEU A 166 16.35 -11.04 5.65
C LEU A 166 16.75 -9.61 5.31
N VAL A 167 15.97 -8.93 4.46
CA VAL A 167 16.25 -7.55 4.04
C VAL A 167 15.88 -6.54 5.11
N PHE A 168 14.72 -6.71 5.76
CA PHE A 168 14.24 -5.74 6.74
C PHE A 168 14.89 -5.87 8.11
N ASN A 169 15.26 -7.06 8.52
CA ASN A 169 15.86 -7.30 9.85
C ASN A 169 17.08 -6.39 10.11
N PRO A 170 18.12 -6.31 9.26
CA PRO A 170 19.26 -5.44 9.49
C PRO A 170 18.88 -3.95 9.48
N ILE A 171 17.92 -3.54 8.65
CA ILE A 171 17.48 -2.15 8.55
C ILE A 171 16.74 -1.74 9.83
N VAL A 172 15.81 -2.57 10.29
CA VAL A 172 15.04 -2.32 11.52
C VAL A 172 15.96 -2.32 12.73
N HIS A 173 16.89 -3.28 12.80
CA HIS A 173 17.85 -3.37 13.91
C HIS A 173 18.79 -2.16 14.00
N PHE A 174 19.17 -1.58 12.86
CA PHE A 174 19.99 -0.37 12.81
C PHE A 174 19.24 0.85 13.38
N TYR A 175 17.94 0.99 13.08
CA TYR A 175 17.14 2.13 13.54
C TYR A 175 16.50 1.94 14.92
N PHE A 176 16.24 0.69 15.32
CA PHE A 176 15.60 0.30 16.58
C PHE A 176 16.42 -0.77 17.33
N PRO A 177 17.58 -0.39 17.91
CA PRO A 177 18.50 -1.37 18.51
C PRO A 177 17.95 -2.06 19.78
N GLN A 178 16.81 -1.61 20.31
CA GLN A 178 16.30 -2.10 21.61
C GLN A 178 15.41 -3.35 21.53
N THR A 179 15.08 -3.86 20.36
CA THR A 179 14.08 -4.94 20.23
C THR A 179 14.65 -6.36 20.29
N THR A 180 15.96 -6.56 20.43
CA THR A 180 16.59 -7.87 20.19
C THR A 180 17.16 -8.57 21.40
N TYR A 181 17.16 -7.99 22.59
CA TYR A 181 17.82 -8.61 23.77
C TYR A 181 16.86 -9.28 24.77
N GLU A 182 15.54 -9.22 24.56
CA GLU A 182 14.55 -9.82 25.46
C GLU A 182 13.58 -10.81 24.78
N GLN A 183 13.97 -11.39 23.65
CA GLN A 183 13.19 -12.49 23.02
C GLN A 183 13.96 -13.78 23.01
#